data_41d974b552253d369812c92b7b636665
#
_entry.id   41d974b552253d369812c92b7b636665
#
_cell.length_a   1.000
_cell.length_b   1.000
_cell.length_c   1.000
_cell.angle_alpha   90.00
_cell.angle_beta   90.00
_cell.angle_gamma   90.00
#
_symmetry.space_group_name_H-M   'P 1'
#
loop_
_entity.id
_entity.type
_entity.pdbx_description
1 polymer ?
#
loop_
_entity_poly.entity_id
_entity_poly.type
_entity_poly.pdbx_seq_one_letter_code
_entity_poly.pdbx_strand_id
1 'polypeptide(L)'
;MISSSVSRAASLIGRLACLLAPLILSSPLAWAENWNISGQAKYFLSHSRYDADNVFAAAASRSPIDHHLNLRLSANQRWGNRWDTVIHYTASALSADSIEAARSFSALPTLAGYGSPNDDARLFNLTSVVSDQGKNLQAHRFDRLSVGYSETGYVFRFGRHAVSWGNGMIFQPMDIFNPFSPTTIDKEYKPGDDMAYLQNLLASGNDLQSVLIPRRDIASGDLRADESSLAMKYHHYTGGGADMDFLAARHYGENLAGFGFAIDWQGAVIRGDLVNVWTAAGTTVSGVTSINYSWVWDGHNMSGYGEYFRNGYGISDGNYNALALTANAALMNRISRREIFTLGKDYVAGGITIEVTPRWLLNAALINNMNDNSWLAQWVANFDWQENWTVLAGTNLPFGAKGTEYGGIEGATSGEYIGGGKSMFLQIAHYF
;
A
#
# COMPACT_ATOMS: atom_id res chain seq x y z
N MET A 1 16.32 -4.99 27.93
CA MET A 1 15.55 -4.75 26.70
C MET A 1 15.65 -5.88 25.67
N ILE A 2 16.84 -6.37 25.33
CA ILE A 2 17.03 -7.46 24.32
C ILE A 2 16.35 -8.78 24.73
N SER A 3 16.39 -9.16 26.01
CA SER A 3 15.80 -10.41 26.52
C SER A 3 14.26 -10.45 26.41
N SER A 4 13.57 -9.33 26.59
CA SER A 4 12.11 -9.25 26.47
C SER A 4 11.64 -9.29 24.99
N SER A 5 12.45 -8.79 24.05
CA SER A 5 12.15 -8.82 22.62
C SER A 5 12.31 -10.24 22.04
N VAL A 6 13.32 -10.98 22.46
CA VAL A 6 13.53 -12.39 22.07
C VAL A 6 12.39 -13.28 22.59
N SER A 7 11.94 -13.05 23.83
CA SER A 7 10.79 -13.76 24.40
C SER A 7 9.48 -13.49 23.64
N ARG A 8 9.26 -12.25 23.15
CA ARG A 8 8.08 -11.89 22.35
C ARG A 8 8.12 -12.56 20.97
N ALA A 9 9.28 -12.57 20.29
CA ALA A 9 9.43 -13.25 19.01
C ALA A 9 9.18 -14.76 19.12
N ALA A 10 9.73 -15.40 20.17
CA ALA A 10 9.50 -16.83 20.42
C ALA A 10 8.02 -17.16 20.71
N SER A 11 7.31 -16.30 21.46
CA SER A 11 5.87 -16.44 21.70
C SER A 11 5.02 -16.27 20.43
N LEU A 12 5.39 -15.35 19.55
CA LEU A 12 4.74 -15.14 18.25
C LEU A 12 4.92 -16.35 17.33
N ILE A 13 6.14 -16.88 17.23
CA ILE A 13 6.45 -18.06 16.41
C ILE A 13 5.67 -19.27 16.91
N GLY A 14 5.61 -19.50 18.22
CA GLY A 14 4.85 -20.58 18.81
C GLY A 14 3.34 -20.49 18.52
N ARG A 15 2.78 -19.29 18.56
CA ARG A 15 1.34 -19.07 18.30
C ARG A 15 0.97 -19.20 16.82
N LEU A 16 1.86 -18.78 15.90
CA LEU A 16 1.65 -18.98 14.46
C LEU A 16 1.77 -20.46 14.08
N ALA A 17 2.70 -21.19 14.68
CA ALA A 17 2.85 -22.64 14.48
C ALA A 17 1.58 -23.40 14.89
N CYS A 18 0.89 -23.00 15.95
CA CYS A 18 -0.40 -23.59 16.35
C CYS A 18 -1.55 -23.31 15.38
N LEU A 19 -1.52 -22.17 14.65
CA LEU A 19 -2.53 -21.84 13.63
C LEU A 19 -2.33 -22.62 12.32
N LEU A 20 -1.10 -23.08 12.06
CA LEU A 20 -0.71 -23.75 10.81
C LEU A 20 -0.66 -25.28 10.91
N ALA A 21 -0.49 -25.84 12.12
CA ALA A 21 -0.40 -27.26 12.33
C ALA A 21 -1.58 -28.06 11.74
N PRO A 22 -2.85 -27.62 11.81
CA PRO A 22 -3.96 -28.36 11.20
C PRO A 22 -4.00 -28.30 9.67
N LEU A 23 -3.39 -27.29 9.03
CA LEU A 23 -3.39 -27.16 7.56
C LEU A 23 -2.37 -28.05 6.87
N ILE A 24 -1.30 -28.44 7.56
CA ILE A 24 -0.21 -29.25 7.00
C ILE A 24 -0.48 -30.75 7.14
N LEU A 25 -1.34 -31.18 8.07
CA LEU A 25 -1.50 -32.58 8.46
C LEU A 25 -2.70 -33.31 7.85
N SER A 26 -3.54 -32.69 7.02
CA SER A 26 -4.82 -33.28 6.63
C SER A 26 -5.15 -33.43 5.15
N SER A 27 -4.20 -33.27 4.22
CA SER A 27 -4.52 -33.46 2.79
C SER A 27 -3.83 -34.67 2.18
N PRO A 28 -4.56 -35.60 1.52
CA PRO A 28 -3.93 -36.61 0.68
C PRO A 28 -3.31 -35.91 -0.53
N LEU A 29 -2.02 -36.10 -0.71
CA LEU A 29 -1.15 -35.56 -1.79
C LEU A 29 -1.65 -35.83 -3.22
N ALA A 30 -2.69 -36.61 -3.42
CA ALA A 30 -3.21 -37.00 -4.73
C ALA A 30 -3.85 -35.85 -5.56
N TRP A 31 -4.18 -34.73 -4.94
CA TRP A 31 -4.75 -33.53 -5.64
C TRP A 31 -3.71 -32.46 -5.96
N ALA A 32 -2.47 -32.65 -5.50
CA ALA A 32 -1.41 -31.62 -5.59
C ALA A 32 -0.68 -31.60 -6.94
N GLU A 33 -0.83 -32.61 -7.78
CA GLU A 33 -0.03 -32.75 -9.02
C GLU A 33 -0.20 -31.63 -10.04
N ASN A 34 -1.24 -30.77 -9.92
CA ASN A 34 -1.50 -29.67 -10.85
C ASN A 34 -1.48 -28.29 -10.19
N TRP A 35 -1.23 -28.17 -8.88
CA TRP A 35 -1.18 -26.90 -8.19
C TRP A 35 0.26 -26.37 -8.12
N ASN A 36 0.46 -25.14 -8.58
CA ASN A 36 1.68 -24.42 -8.29
C ASN A 36 1.55 -23.79 -6.91
N ILE A 37 2.22 -24.37 -5.92
CA ILE A 37 2.20 -23.96 -4.52
C ILE A 37 3.53 -23.28 -4.21
N SER A 38 3.46 -22.12 -3.61
CA SER A 38 4.60 -21.35 -3.11
C SER A 38 4.24 -20.63 -1.82
N GLY A 39 5.22 -20.16 -1.11
CA GLY A 39 4.95 -19.42 0.11
C GLY A 39 6.07 -18.49 0.51
N GLN A 40 5.80 -17.67 1.50
CA GLN A 40 6.80 -16.82 2.14
C GLN A 40 6.48 -16.66 3.62
N ALA A 41 7.54 -16.55 4.41
CA ALA A 41 7.49 -16.16 5.80
C ALA A 41 8.33 -14.89 5.98
N LYS A 42 7.73 -13.82 6.50
CA LYS A 42 8.40 -12.54 6.76
C LYS A 42 8.33 -12.20 8.23
N TYR A 43 9.45 -11.86 8.80
CA TYR A 43 9.53 -11.25 10.13
C TYR A 43 10.00 -9.82 9.99
N PHE A 44 9.20 -8.89 10.47
CA PHE A 44 9.49 -7.45 10.46
C PHE A 44 9.62 -6.95 11.89
N LEU A 45 10.68 -6.22 12.16
CA LEU A 45 10.98 -5.53 13.40
C LEU A 45 11.10 -4.04 13.10
N SER A 46 10.39 -3.21 13.85
CA SER A 46 10.60 -1.77 13.80
C SER A 46 10.80 -1.18 15.21
N HIS A 47 11.59 -0.13 15.24
CA HIS A 47 11.80 0.70 16.41
C HIS A 47 11.60 2.15 16.01
N SER A 48 10.71 2.84 16.71
CA SER A 48 10.44 4.26 16.49
C SER A 48 10.86 5.08 17.69
N ARG A 49 11.11 6.37 17.47
CA ARG A 49 11.42 7.33 18.53
C ARG A 49 10.58 8.58 18.34
N TYR A 50 9.83 8.91 19.38
CA TYR A 50 8.96 10.08 19.43
C TYR A 50 9.48 11.12 20.43
N ASP A 51 9.18 12.39 20.17
CA ASP A 51 9.40 13.47 21.13
C ASP A 51 8.46 13.35 22.33
N ALA A 52 8.76 14.06 23.42
CA ALA A 52 7.97 13.98 24.66
C ALA A 52 6.54 14.48 24.53
N ASP A 53 6.33 15.44 23.64
CA ASP A 53 5.07 16.08 23.32
C ASP A 53 4.24 15.32 22.27
N ASN A 54 4.70 14.13 21.87
CA ASN A 54 3.99 13.29 20.91
C ASN A 54 2.95 12.41 21.62
N VAL A 55 1.75 12.35 21.06
CA VAL A 55 0.63 11.57 21.61
C VAL A 55 0.97 10.07 21.74
N PHE A 56 1.75 9.51 20.83
CA PHE A 56 2.20 8.11 20.93
C PHE A 56 3.18 7.89 22.09
N ALA A 57 4.00 8.89 22.40
CA ALA A 57 4.91 8.85 23.55
C ALA A 57 4.14 8.84 24.88
N ALA A 58 3.05 9.59 24.96
CA ALA A 58 2.20 9.65 26.15
C ALA A 58 1.37 8.37 26.33
N ALA A 59 0.83 7.80 25.22
CA ALA A 59 -0.08 6.66 25.27
C ALA A 59 0.61 5.31 25.51
N ALA A 60 1.83 5.10 25.04
CA ALA A 60 2.52 3.82 25.18
C ALA A 60 4.01 3.97 25.55
N SER A 61 4.82 4.58 24.68
CA SER A 61 6.27 4.71 24.86
C SER A 61 6.86 5.75 23.92
N ARG A 62 7.91 6.44 24.38
CA ARG A 62 8.74 7.29 23.51
C ARG A 62 9.61 6.49 22.54
N SER A 63 9.76 5.21 22.77
CA SER A 63 10.63 4.31 22.01
C SER A 63 9.92 2.97 21.77
N PRO A 64 8.78 2.95 21.05
CA PRO A 64 8.04 1.72 20.80
C PRO A 64 8.83 0.75 19.92
N ILE A 65 8.63 -0.54 20.18
CA ILE A 65 9.17 -1.64 19.39
C ILE A 65 8.00 -2.49 18.92
N ASP A 66 7.95 -2.70 17.61
CA ASP A 66 6.89 -3.46 16.97
C ASP A 66 7.46 -4.69 16.27
N HIS A 67 6.83 -5.84 16.48
CA HIS A 67 7.14 -7.11 15.87
C HIS A 67 5.97 -7.54 15.00
N HIS A 68 6.23 -7.92 13.77
CA HIS A 68 5.23 -8.44 12.86
C HIS A 68 5.75 -9.71 12.19
N LEU A 69 5.05 -10.81 12.36
CA LEU A 69 5.26 -12.05 11.65
C LEU A 69 4.14 -12.22 10.63
N ASN A 70 4.48 -12.44 9.37
CA ASN A 70 3.54 -12.68 8.28
C ASN A 70 3.92 -13.96 7.55
N LEU A 71 2.96 -14.85 7.36
CA LEU A 71 3.05 -16.02 6.51
C LEU A 71 2.07 -15.85 5.36
N ARG A 72 2.52 -16.11 4.14
CA ARG A 72 1.68 -16.20 2.94
C ARG A 72 1.86 -17.55 2.29
N LEU A 73 0.75 -18.19 1.94
CA LEU A 73 0.70 -19.38 1.10
C LEU A 73 -0.06 -19.02 -0.18
N SER A 74 0.53 -19.36 -1.31
CA SER A 74 -0.04 -19.12 -2.63
C SER A 74 -0.24 -20.43 -3.35
N ALA A 75 -1.42 -20.66 -3.88
CA ALA A 75 -1.77 -21.83 -4.66
C ALA A 75 -2.47 -21.36 -5.95
N ASN A 76 -1.91 -21.72 -7.08
CA ASN A 76 -2.42 -21.36 -8.39
C ASN A 76 -2.62 -22.63 -9.21
N GLN A 77 -3.76 -22.75 -9.91
CA GLN A 77 -4.03 -23.89 -10.77
C GLN A 77 -4.65 -23.44 -12.09
N ARG A 78 -4.26 -24.08 -13.17
CA ARG A 78 -4.93 -23.98 -14.47
C ARG A 78 -5.79 -25.22 -14.72
N TRP A 79 -7.00 -25.00 -15.24
CA TRP A 79 -7.98 -26.01 -15.56
C TRP A 79 -8.18 -26.01 -17.08
N GLY A 80 -7.60 -26.98 -17.74
CA GLY A 80 -7.52 -26.96 -19.19
C GLY A 80 -6.74 -25.73 -19.71
N ASN A 81 -7.16 -25.21 -20.84
CA ASN A 81 -6.44 -24.09 -21.52
C ASN A 81 -7.01 -22.70 -21.21
N ARG A 82 -8.15 -22.59 -20.52
CA ARG A 82 -8.90 -21.35 -20.42
C ARG A 82 -9.16 -20.87 -18.99
N TRP A 83 -9.26 -21.80 -18.03
CA TRP A 83 -9.61 -21.46 -16.66
C TRP A 83 -8.40 -21.46 -15.75
N ASP A 84 -8.38 -20.56 -14.80
CA ASP A 84 -7.41 -20.55 -13.70
C ASP A 84 -8.07 -20.20 -12.37
N THR A 85 -7.46 -20.65 -11.30
CA THR A 85 -7.84 -20.35 -9.92
C THR A 85 -6.61 -19.83 -9.19
N VAL A 86 -6.78 -18.72 -8.45
CA VAL A 86 -5.74 -18.12 -7.62
C VAL A 86 -6.22 -18.04 -6.19
N ILE A 87 -5.44 -18.63 -5.29
CA ILE A 87 -5.71 -18.64 -3.85
C ILE A 87 -4.45 -18.18 -3.12
N HIS A 88 -4.50 -17.02 -2.45
CA HIS A 88 -3.44 -16.60 -1.55
C HIS A 88 -4.03 -16.42 -0.15
N TYR A 89 -3.52 -17.19 0.78
CA TYR A 89 -3.87 -17.12 2.18
C TYR A 89 -2.75 -16.47 2.97
N THR A 90 -3.11 -15.54 3.86
CA THR A 90 -2.15 -14.86 4.74
C THR A 90 -2.57 -15.04 6.20
N ALA A 91 -1.58 -15.34 7.05
CA ALA A 91 -1.72 -15.29 8.48
C ALA A 91 -0.70 -14.30 9.05
N SER A 92 -1.14 -13.42 9.95
CA SER A 92 -0.31 -12.38 10.55
C SER A 92 -0.45 -12.37 12.05
N ALA A 93 0.66 -12.10 12.74
CA ALA A 93 0.71 -11.90 14.16
C ALA A 93 1.59 -10.69 14.48
N LEU A 94 0.98 -9.70 15.12
CA LEU A 94 1.64 -8.47 15.57
C LEU A 94 1.74 -8.47 17.09
N SER A 95 2.89 -8.02 17.60
CA SER A 95 3.07 -7.62 19.00
C SER A 95 3.74 -6.25 19.00
N ALA A 96 2.95 -5.20 19.13
CA ALA A 96 3.34 -3.85 18.78
C ALA A 96 2.96 -2.86 19.87
N ASP A 97 3.94 -2.10 20.32
CA ASP A 97 3.70 -1.00 21.27
C ASP A 97 2.88 0.12 20.59
N SER A 98 3.05 0.29 19.28
CA SER A 98 2.31 1.28 18.49
C SER A 98 0.80 0.97 18.40
N ILE A 99 0.39 -0.29 18.40
CA ILE A 99 -1.02 -0.70 18.40
C ILE A 99 -1.70 -0.27 19.71
N GLU A 100 -1.06 -0.45 20.85
CA GLU A 100 -1.61 -0.04 22.13
C GLU A 100 -1.81 1.47 22.20
N ALA A 101 -0.83 2.24 21.68
CA ALA A 101 -0.96 3.69 21.54
C ALA A 101 -2.13 4.07 20.64
N ALA A 102 -2.19 3.49 19.44
CA ALA A 102 -3.21 3.83 18.45
C ALA A 102 -4.64 3.55 18.93
N ARG A 103 -4.87 2.51 19.74
CA ARG A 103 -6.17 2.22 20.35
C ARG A 103 -6.62 3.31 21.33
N SER A 104 -5.71 4.06 21.92
CA SER A 104 -6.01 5.15 22.85
C SER A 104 -6.57 6.38 22.10
N PHE A 105 -6.39 6.46 20.78
CA PHE A 105 -6.83 7.57 19.94
C PHE A 105 -8.14 7.28 19.22
N SER A 106 -9.25 7.26 19.95
CA SER A 106 -10.59 7.06 19.37
C SER A 106 -11.04 8.20 18.45
N ALA A 107 -10.47 9.40 18.61
CA ALA A 107 -10.91 10.60 17.87
C ALA A 107 -10.34 10.69 16.44
N LEU A 108 -9.16 10.09 16.16
CA LEU A 108 -8.50 10.13 14.86
C LEU A 108 -7.87 8.77 14.49
N PRO A 109 -8.63 7.66 14.49
CA PRO A 109 -8.08 6.32 14.27
C PRO A 109 -7.42 6.19 12.91
N THR A 110 -7.86 6.96 11.93
CA THR A 110 -7.32 6.96 10.55
C THR A 110 -5.92 7.55 10.49
N LEU A 111 -5.63 8.60 11.26
CA LEU A 111 -4.30 9.21 11.31
C LEU A 111 -3.35 8.41 12.19
N ALA A 112 -3.87 7.67 13.16
CA ALA A 112 -3.08 6.75 13.97
C ALA A 112 -2.64 5.48 13.22
N GLY A 113 -3.17 5.25 12.01
CA GLY A 113 -2.74 4.15 11.14
C GLY A 113 -3.17 2.74 11.58
N TYR A 114 -3.99 2.63 12.64
CA TYR A 114 -4.45 1.35 13.15
C TYR A 114 -5.94 1.12 12.92
N GLY A 115 -6.26 -0.06 12.44
CA GLY A 115 -7.60 -0.61 12.38
C GLY A 115 -7.53 -2.12 12.40
N SER A 116 -8.40 -2.78 13.18
CA SER A 116 -8.52 -4.23 13.12
C SER A 116 -8.89 -4.67 11.70
N PRO A 117 -8.19 -5.65 11.13
CA PRO A 117 -8.50 -6.12 9.78
C PRO A 117 -9.93 -6.67 9.72
N ASN A 118 -10.72 -6.17 8.78
CA ASN A 118 -12.08 -6.64 8.52
C ASN A 118 -12.40 -6.57 7.03
N ASP A 119 -13.54 -7.10 6.65
CA ASP A 119 -14.10 -7.03 5.31
C ASP A 119 -15.50 -6.40 5.30
N ASP A 120 -15.83 -5.56 6.27
CA ASP A 120 -17.17 -5.02 6.48
C ASP A 120 -17.72 -4.26 5.26
N ALA A 121 -16.85 -3.55 4.55
CA ALA A 121 -17.21 -2.86 3.30
C ALA A 121 -17.12 -3.77 2.05
N ARG A 122 -16.66 -5.03 2.15
CA ARG A 122 -16.41 -5.90 0.99
C ARG A 122 -17.58 -6.82 0.68
N LEU A 123 -17.60 -7.38 -0.53
CA LEU A 123 -18.62 -8.33 -0.95
C LEU A 123 -18.53 -9.63 -0.14
N PHE A 124 -17.32 -10.16 0.05
CA PHE A 124 -17.05 -11.42 0.75
C PHE A 124 -16.34 -11.16 2.09
N ASN A 125 -16.76 -11.87 3.12
CA ASN A 125 -16.04 -11.88 4.39
C ASN A 125 -15.00 -13.02 4.36
N LEU A 126 -13.75 -12.66 4.05
CA LEU A 126 -12.60 -13.57 3.91
C LEU A 126 -11.49 -13.27 4.93
N THR A 127 -11.78 -12.43 5.92
CA THR A 127 -10.87 -12.04 7.01
C THR A 127 -11.41 -12.51 8.34
N SER A 128 -10.57 -13.10 9.17
CA SER A 128 -10.90 -13.52 10.52
C SER A 128 -9.85 -13.01 11.50
N VAL A 129 -10.29 -12.37 12.57
CA VAL A 129 -9.45 -11.93 13.68
C VAL A 129 -9.50 -12.96 14.79
N VAL A 130 -8.35 -13.53 15.11
CA VAL A 130 -8.20 -14.55 16.17
C VAL A 130 -8.06 -13.90 17.53
N SER A 131 -7.31 -12.80 17.61
CA SER A 131 -7.10 -12.04 18.82
C SER A 131 -6.76 -10.59 18.48
N ASP A 132 -7.38 -9.66 19.17
CA ASP A 132 -7.13 -8.22 19.04
C ASP A 132 -7.17 -7.56 20.44
N GLN A 133 -6.10 -7.70 21.24
CA GLN A 133 -6.06 -7.27 22.63
C GLN A 133 -4.70 -6.66 23.01
N GLY A 134 -4.70 -5.51 23.69
CA GLY A 134 -3.50 -4.81 24.15
C GLY A 134 -2.53 -4.56 23.00
N LYS A 135 -1.32 -5.11 23.07
CA LYS A 135 -0.27 -5.01 22.06
C LYS A 135 -0.35 -6.06 20.96
N ASN A 136 -1.29 -7.02 21.08
CA ASN A 136 -1.32 -8.18 20.21
C ASN A 136 -2.51 -8.15 19.27
N LEU A 137 -2.23 -8.41 18.00
CA LEU A 137 -3.21 -8.63 16.96
C LEU A 137 -2.82 -9.89 16.19
N GLN A 138 -3.76 -10.82 16.04
CA GLN A 138 -3.61 -12.03 15.22
C GLN A 138 -4.80 -12.12 14.30
N ALA A 139 -4.53 -12.22 13.00
CA ALA A 139 -5.56 -12.33 11.99
C ALA A 139 -5.09 -13.19 10.83
N HIS A 140 -6.04 -13.76 10.12
CA HIS A 140 -5.79 -14.46 8.85
C HIS A 140 -6.85 -14.11 7.82
N ARG A 141 -6.50 -14.23 6.54
CA ARG A 141 -7.42 -13.92 5.46
C ARG A 141 -7.01 -14.57 4.15
N PHE A 142 -7.99 -14.72 3.25
CA PHE A 142 -7.69 -14.90 1.83
C PHE A 142 -7.49 -13.52 1.18
N ASP A 143 -6.24 -13.21 0.84
CA ASP A 143 -5.86 -11.98 0.17
C ASP A 143 -6.11 -12.04 -1.34
N ARG A 144 -6.12 -13.27 -1.91
CA ARG A 144 -6.59 -13.60 -3.24
C ARG A 144 -7.48 -14.82 -3.17
N LEU A 145 -8.62 -14.75 -3.78
CA LEU A 145 -9.52 -15.87 -4.00
C LEU A 145 -10.33 -15.56 -5.25
N SER A 146 -9.86 -16.03 -6.39
CA SER A 146 -10.48 -15.70 -7.67
C SER A 146 -10.41 -16.81 -8.68
N VAL A 147 -11.39 -16.83 -9.59
CA VAL A 147 -11.43 -17.67 -10.77
C VAL A 147 -11.29 -16.79 -12.00
N GLY A 148 -10.42 -17.18 -12.91
CA GLY A 148 -10.16 -16.53 -14.18
C GLY A 148 -10.61 -17.38 -15.35
N TYR A 149 -11.03 -16.72 -16.43
CA TYR A 149 -11.26 -17.30 -17.73
C TYR A 149 -10.53 -16.49 -18.77
N SER A 150 -9.71 -17.15 -19.58
CA SER A 150 -8.90 -16.48 -20.63
C SER A 150 -9.14 -17.14 -21.98
N GLU A 151 -9.38 -16.34 -23.00
CA GLU A 151 -9.47 -16.75 -24.39
C GLU A 151 -8.76 -15.72 -25.28
N THR A 152 -8.56 -16.06 -26.56
CA THR A 152 -7.98 -15.12 -27.51
C THR A 152 -8.78 -13.81 -27.53
N GLY A 153 -8.15 -12.71 -27.13
CA GLY A 153 -8.75 -11.38 -27.15
C GLY A 153 -9.45 -10.94 -25.88
N TYR A 154 -9.67 -11.80 -24.87
CA TYR A 154 -10.21 -11.35 -23.60
C TYR A 154 -9.82 -12.19 -22.40
N VAL A 155 -9.80 -11.56 -21.21
CA VAL A 155 -9.61 -12.17 -19.90
C VAL A 155 -10.73 -11.69 -18.99
N PHE A 156 -11.41 -12.63 -18.34
CA PHE A 156 -12.37 -12.35 -17.29
C PHE A 156 -11.88 -12.93 -15.96
N ARG A 157 -12.05 -12.20 -14.87
CA ARG A 157 -11.72 -12.68 -13.53
C ARG A 157 -12.76 -12.21 -12.52
N PHE A 158 -13.19 -13.13 -11.65
CA PHE A 158 -14.13 -12.83 -10.58
C PHE A 158 -13.61 -13.31 -9.24
N GLY A 159 -13.80 -12.48 -8.21
CA GLY A 159 -13.41 -12.73 -6.84
C GLY A 159 -12.41 -11.71 -6.31
N ARG A 160 -11.71 -12.07 -5.23
CA ARG A 160 -10.72 -11.16 -4.60
C ARG A 160 -9.41 -11.17 -5.36
N HIS A 161 -9.08 -10.06 -5.99
CA HIS A 161 -7.77 -9.84 -6.62
C HIS A 161 -7.41 -8.35 -6.64
N ALA A 162 -6.20 -7.99 -7.08
CA ALA A 162 -5.75 -6.61 -7.15
C ALA A 162 -5.61 -6.15 -8.60
N VAL A 163 -5.92 -4.89 -8.80
CA VAL A 163 -5.67 -4.12 -10.02
C VAL A 163 -4.79 -2.95 -9.65
N SER A 164 -3.79 -2.64 -10.46
CA SER A 164 -2.95 -1.46 -10.31
C SER A 164 -2.97 -0.65 -11.58
N TRP A 165 -3.34 0.62 -11.46
CA TRP A 165 -3.32 1.59 -12.53
C TRP A 165 -2.45 2.77 -12.12
N GLY A 166 -2.05 3.61 -13.07
CA GLY A 166 -1.21 4.78 -12.81
C GLY A 166 0.25 4.58 -13.20
N ASN A 167 0.89 5.71 -13.50
CA ASN A 167 2.23 5.80 -14.07
C ASN A 167 3.25 6.44 -13.12
N GLY A 168 2.82 7.03 -11.98
CA GLY A 168 3.72 7.66 -11.02
C GLY A 168 4.67 6.68 -10.33
N MET A 169 5.79 7.19 -9.84
CA MET A 169 6.82 6.40 -9.15
C MET A 169 6.52 6.24 -7.65
N ILE A 170 6.14 7.33 -7.02
CA ILE A 170 5.83 7.42 -5.58
C ILE A 170 4.34 7.63 -5.37
N PHE A 171 3.73 8.57 -6.11
CA PHE A 171 2.33 8.92 -6.01
C PHE A 171 1.58 8.43 -7.25
N GLN A 172 0.42 7.82 -7.07
CA GLN A 172 -0.32 7.18 -8.16
C GLN A 172 -1.79 7.62 -8.15
N PRO A 173 -2.12 8.84 -8.59
CA PRO A 173 -3.49 9.35 -8.54
C PRO A 173 -4.49 8.58 -9.40
N MET A 174 -4.05 7.89 -10.46
CA MET A 174 -4.90 7.00 -11.27
C MET A 174 -5.13 5.63 -10.64
N ASP A 175 -4.35 5.24 -9.63
CA ASP A 175 -4.54 3.97 -8.91
C ASP A 175 -5.59 4.12 -7.82
N ILE A 176 -6.85 4.15 -8.23
CA ILE A 176 -8.01 4.40 -7.35
C ILE A 176 -8.41 3.18 -6.49
N PHE A 177 -7.76 2.02 -6.67
CA PHE A 177 -8.07 0.79 -5.97
C PHE A 177 -6.91 0.34 -5.08
N ASN A 178 -6.95 0.71 -3.80
CA ASN A 178 -5.94 0.34 -2.78
C ASN A 178 -4.50 0.70 -3.19
N PRO A 179 -4.18 1.96 -3.53
CA PRO A 179 -2.81 2.35 -3.88
C PRO A 179 -1.85 2.08 -2.72
N PHE A 180 -0.58 1.87 -3.03
CA PHE A 180 0.45 1.83 -2.00
C PHE A 180 0.66 3.22 -1.39
N SER A 181 0.90 3.26 -0.08
CA SER A 181 1.41 4.48 0.54
C SER A 181 2.80 4.82 -0.02
N PRO A 182 3.13 6.10 -0.22
CA PRO A 182 4.47 6.55 -0.60
C PRO A 182 5.58 6.01 0.31
N THR A 183 5.25 5.79 1.59
CA THR A 183 6.18 5.31 2.61
C THR A 183 6.24 3.79 2.72
N THR A 184 5.44 3.05 1.94
CA THR A 184 5.44 1.58 1.96
C THR A 184 6.78 1.05 1.47
N ILE A 185 7.44 0.25 2.30
CA ILE A 185 8.74 -0.33 2.06
C ILE A 185 8.58 -1.62 1.25
N ASP A 186 7.71 -2.51 1.71
CA ASP A 186 7.40 -3.77 1.05
C ASP A 186 6.18 -3.60 0.14
N LYS A 187 6.43 -3.44 -1.16
CA LYS A 187 5.40 -3.28 -2.21
C LYS A 187 5.13 -4.58 -2.98
N GLU A 188 5.54 -5.72 -2.44
CA GLU A 188 5.44 -7.00 -3.16
C GLU A 188 3.97 -7.42 -3.39
N TYR A 189 3.10 -7.17 -2.41
CA TYR A 189 1.69 -7.55 -2.51
C TYR A 189 0.75 -6.39 -2.19
N LYS A 190 0.01 -5.96 -3.21
CA LYS A 190 -1.07 -4.99 -3.07
C LYS A 190 -2.31 -5.67 -2.47
N PRO A 191 -3.01 -5.06 -1.51
CA PRO A 191 -4.29 -5.59 -1.00
C PRO A 191 -5.30 -5.82 -2.12
N GLY A 192 -5.97 -6.96 -2.11
CA GLY A 192 -7.03 -7.29 -3.06
C GLY A 192 -8.37 -6.67 -2.69
N ASP A 193 -9.24 -6.52 -3.69
CA ASP A 193 -10.66 -6.16 -3.52
C ASP A 193 -11.54 -7.20 -4.22
N ASP A 194 -12.80 -7.31 -3.83
CA ASP A 194 -13.74 -8.26 -4.44
C ASP A 194 -14.33 -7.64 -5.70
N MET A 195 -14.01 -8.19 -6.87
CA MET A 195 -14.37 -7.56 -8.13
C MET A 195 -14.67 -8.53 -9.26
N ALA A 196 -15.44 -8.04 -10.23
CA ALA A 196 -15.49 -8.58 -11.58
C ALA A 196 -14.58 -7.73 -12.48
N TYR A 197 -13.60 -8.36 -13.09
CA TYR A 197 -12.64 -7.74 -14.00
C TYR A 197 -12.78 -8.34 -15.40
N LEU A 198 -12.79 -7.48 -16.39
CA LEU A 198 -12.77 -7.86 -17.81
C LEU A 198 -11.69 -7.06 -18.52
N GLN A 199 -10.82 -7.73 -19.26
CA GLN A 199 -9.86 -7.10 -20.16
C GLN A 199 -10.09 -7.61 -21.58
N ASN A 200 -10.26 -6.69 -22.52
CA ASN A 200 -10.32 -6.96 -23.94
C ASN A 200 -8.99 -6.55 -24.59
N LEU A 201 -8.30 -7.54 -25.16
CA LEU A 201 -7.05 -7.37 -25.88
C LEU A 201 -7.36 -7.14 -27.35
N LEU A 202 -7.02 -5.98 -27.88
CA LEU A 202 -7.30 -5.61 -29.27
C LEU A 202 -6.14 -6.02 -30.18
N ALA A 203 -6.44 -6.33 -31.44
CA ALA A 203 -5.42 -6.73 -32.41
C ALA A 203 -4.36 -5.63 -32.69
N SER A 204 -4.65 -4.38 -32.33
CA SER A 204 -3.72 -3.24 -32.41
C SER A 204 -2.65 -3.22 -31.32
N GLY A 205 -2.72 -4.12 -30.32
CA GLY A 205 -1.92 -4.06 -29.11
C GLY A 205 -2.52 -3.21 -27.99
N ASN A 206 -3.59 -2.48 -28.26
CA ASN A 206 -4.33 -1.73 -27.24
C ASN A 206 -5.16 -2.66 -26.37
N ASP A 207 -5.55 -2.22 -25.17
CA ASP A 207 -6.47 -2.98 -24.35
C ASP A 207 -7.52 -2.09 -23.66
N LEU A 208 -8.65 -2.70 -23.32
CA LEU A 208 -9.72 -2.09 -22.54
C LEU A 208 -9.96 -2.94 -21.30
N GLN A 209 -9.72 -2.37 -20.14
CA GLN A 209 -9.97 -2.97 -18.84
C GLN A 209 -11.24 -2.40 -18.24
N SER A 210 -12.10 -3.28 -17.70
CA SER A 210 -13.33 -2.90 -17.00
C SER A 210 -13.38 -3.57 -15.65
N VAL A 211 -13.73 -2.82 -14.61
CA VAL A 211 -13.73 -3.27 -13.21
C VAL A 211 -15.05 -2.88 -12.56
N LEU A 212 -15.73 -3.85 -11.94
CA LEU A 212 -16.88 -3.64 -11.06
C LEU A 212 -16.53 -4.13 -9.67
N ILE A 213 -16.58 -3.26 -8.66
CA ILE A 213 -16.33 -3.56 -7.25
C ILE A 213 -17.59 -3.25 -6.46
N PRO A 214 -18.41 -4.26 -6.14
CA PRO A 214 -19.53 -4.10 -5.23
C PRO A 214 -19.04 -3.88 -3.80
N ARG A 215 -19.59 -2.88 -3.11
CA ARG A 215 -19.27 -2.59 -1.70
C ARG A 215 -20.51 -2.44 -0.86
N ARG A 216 -20.34 -2.72 0.43
CA ARG A 216 -21.37 -2.57 1.46
C ARG A 216 -21.19 -1.23 2.17
N ASP A 217 -22.29 -0.64 2.55
CA ASP A 217 -22.32 0.39 3.59
C ASP A 217 -21.99 -0.29 4.93
N ILE A 218 -20.97 0.22 5.63
CA ILE A 218 -20.47 -0.39 6.88
C ILE A 218 -21.52 -0.36 8.00
N ALA A 219 -22.40 0.65 8.01
CA ALA A 219 -23.39 0.82 9.06
C ALA A 219 -24.60 -0.11 8.88
N SER A 220 -25.09 -0.27 7.66
CA SER A 220 -26.26 -1.12 7.36
C SER A 220 -25.90 -2.55 6.94
N GLY A 221 -24.69 -2.78 6.43
CA GLY A 221 -24.27 -4.05 5.83
C GLY A 221 -24.83 -4.31 4.43
N ASP A 222 -25.64 -3.40 3.88
CA ASP A 222 -26.27 -3.54 2.58
C ASP A 222 -25.31 -3.17 1.44
N LEU A 223 -25.44 -3.86 0.30
CA LEU A 223 -24.75 -3.46 -0.93
C LEU A 223 -25.33 -2.14 -1.45
N ARG A 224 -24.47 -1.15 -1.65
CA ARG A 224 -24.85 0.17 -2.09
C ARG A 224 -24.12 0.61 -3.34
N ALA A 225 -24.85 1.19 -4.29
CA ALA A 225 -24.29 1.69 -5.53
C ALA A 225 -23.41 2.93 -5.33
N ASP A 226 -23.67 3.72 -4.31
CA ASP A 226 -22.89 4.90 -3.91
C ASP A 226 -21.60 4.57 -3.14
N GLU A 227 -21.47 3.35 -2.61
CA GLU A 227 -20.22 2.81 -2.05
C GLU A 227 -19.42 2.00 -3.09
N SER A 228 -20.10 1.45 -4.11
CA SER A 228 -19.52 0.60 -5.13
C SER A 228 -18.77 1.40 -6.20
N SER A 229 -17.96 0.68 -7.00
CA SER A 229 -17.18 1.30 -8.08
C SER A 229 -17.38 0.57 -9.39
N LEU A 230 -17.51 1.34 -10.47
CA LEU A 230 -17.43 0.88 -11.85
C LEU A 230 -16.39 1.74 -12.58
N ALA A 231 -15.40 1.10 -13.17
CA ALA A 231 -14.31 1.80 -13.84
C ALA A 231 -13.93 1.13 -15.14
N MET A 232 -13.49 1.93 -16.10
CA MET A 232 -12.99 1.49 -17.39
C MET A 232 -11.68 2.23 -17.69
N LYS A 233 -10.62 1.48 -18.06
CA LYS A 233 -9.35 2.03 -18.50
C LYS A 233 -9.04 1.54 -19.91
N TYR A 234 -8.82 2.45 -20.83
CA TYR A 234 -8.34 2.16 -22.17
C TYR A 234 -6.86 2.49 -22.26
N HIS A 235 -6.06 1.50 -22.60
CA HIS A 235 -4.62 1.65 -22.86
C HIS A 235 -4.38 1.73 -24.36
N HIS A 236 -3.71 2.77 -24.80
CA HIS A 236 -3.36 3.02 -26.19
C HIS A 236 -1.85 3.01 -26.39
N TYR A 237 -1.37 2.03 -27.14
CA TYR A 237 0.00 1.95 -27.58
C TYR A 237 0.18 2.66 -28.92
N THR A 238 1.03 3.68 -28.97
CA THR A 238 1.21 4.49 -30.19
C THR A 238 2.17 3.89 -31.19
N GLY A 239 2.93 2.83 -30.83
CA GLY A 239 3.97 2.23 -31.67
C GLY A 239 5.26 3.06 -31.79
N GLY A 240 5.28 4.27 -31.19
CA GLY A 240 6.39 5.23 -31.27
C GLY A 240 7.12 5.49 -29.94
N GLY A 241 7.04 4.57 -28.96
CA GLY A 241 7.66 4.75 -27.63
C GLY A 241 6.84 5.62 -26.69
N ALA A 242 5.55 5.79 -26.97
CA ALA A 242 4.61 6.47 -26.09
C ALA A 242 3.38 5.61 -25.83
N ASP A 243 3.02 5.48 -24.56
CA ASP A 243 1.82 4.83 -24.08
C ASP A 243 0.87 5.87 -23.50
N MET A 244 -0.43 5.69 -23.69
CA MET A 244 -1.46 6.58 -23.16
C MET A 244 -2.56 5.76 -22.49
N ASP A 245 -2.99 6.21 -21.33
CA ASP A 245 -4.10 5.64 -20.57
C ASP A 245 -5.25 6.64 -20.47
N PHE A 246 -6.47 6.16 -20.68
CA PHE A 246 -7.69 6.94 -20.50
C PHE A 246 -8.58 6.20 -19.50
N LEU A 247 -8.94 6.87 -18.41
CA LEU A 247 -9.76 6.33 -17.33
C LEU A 247 -11.09 7.06 -17.26
N ALA A 248 -12.17 6.31 -17.12
CA ALA A 248 -13.48 6.82 -16.74
C ALA A 248 -14.05 5.92 -15.63
N ALA A 249 -14.53 6.50 -14.56
CA ALA A 249 -15.11 5.72 -13.48
C ALA A 249 -16.20 6.47 -12.71
N ARG A 250 -17.07 5.67 -12.07
CA ARG A 250 -17.87 6.07 -10.93
C ARG A 250 -17.34 5.32 -9.70
N HIS A 251 -16.85 6.06 -8.70
CA HIS A 251 -16.12 5.51 -7.56
C HIS A 251 -16.65 6.18 -6.28
N TYR A 252 -17.19 5.40 -5.36
CA TYR A 252 -17.88 5.90 -4.17
C TYR A 252 -18.91 7.02 -4.47
N GLY A 253 -19.72 6.79 -5.52
CA GLY A 253 -20.76 7.74 -5.93
C GLY A 253 -20.28 8.96 -6.73
N GLU A 254 -18.97 9.21 -6.82
CA GLU A 254 -18.37 10.31 -7.56
C GLU A 254 -17.94 9.86 -8.97
N ASN A 255 -18.11 10.74 -9.95
CA ASN A 255 -17.62 10.50 -11.31
C ASN A 255 -16.18 11.01 -11.41
N LEU A 256 -15.34 10.28 -12.14
CA LEU A 256 -13.98 10.71 -12.44
C LEU A 256 -13.56 10.36 -13.86
N ALA A 257 -12.64 11.15 -14.38
CA ALA A 257 -11.92 10.87 -15.61
C ALA A 257 -10.42 11.07 -15.38
N GLY A 258 -9.61 10.22 -16.00
CA GLY A 258 -8.16 10.28 -15.91
C GLY A 258 -7.50 10.17 -17.28
N PHE A 259 -6.32 10.77 -17.37
CA PHE A 259 -5.41 10.65 -18.49
C PHE A 259 -4.01 10.34 -17.95
N GLY A 260 -3.38 9.31 -18.48
CA GLY A 260 -2.02 8.93 -18.16
C GLY A 260 -1.15 8.83 -19.40
N PHE A 261 0.14 8.98 -19.24
CA PHE A 261 1.10 8.76 -20.31
C PHE A 261 2.45 8.27 -19.79
N ALA A 262 3.17 7.53 -20.63
CA ALA A 262 4.58 7.18 -20.49
C ALA A 262 5.27 7.37 -21.83
N ILE A 263 6.40 8.08 -21.84
CA ILE A 263 7.13 8.43 -23.06
C ILE A 263 8.63 8.16 -22.84
N ASP A 264 9.23 7.41 -23.77
CA ASP A 264 10.68 7.25 -23.82
C ASP A 264 11.32 8.48 -24.48
N TRP A 265 12.25 9.10 -23.77
CA TRP A 265 12.97 10.27 -24.25
C TRP A 265 14.47 10.19 -23.96
N GLN A 266 15.27 9.94 -24.97
CA GLN A 266 16.74 9.90 -24.87
C GLN A 266 17.28 8.98 -23.74
N GLY A 267 16.63 7.85 -23.53
CA GLY A 267 16.99 6.89 -22.46
C GLY A 267 16.39 7.20 -21.09
N ALA A 268 15.71 8.35 -20.94
CA ALA A 268 14.87 8.62 -19.81
C ALA A 268 13.41 8.22 -20.12
N VAL A 269 12.63 7.89 -19.08
CA VAL A 269 11.19 7.71 -19.22
C VAL A 269 10.48 8.83 -18.47
N ILE A 270 9.66 9.58 -19.20
CA ILE A 270 8.80 10.62 -18.65
C ILE A 270 7.40 10.04 -18.52
N ARG A 271 6.79 10.19 -17.33
CA ARG A 271 5.45 9.67 -17.02
C ARG A 271 4.60 10.75 -16.39
N GLY A 272 3.30 10.59 -16.52
CA GLY A 272 2.38 11.44 -15.76
C GLY A 272 0.97 10.91 -15.78
N ASP A 273 0.21 11.32 -14.76
CA ASP A 273 -1.22 11.08 -14.62
C ASP A 273 -1.93 12.38 -14.26
N LEU A 274 -3.12 12.55 -14.78
CA LEU A 274 -4.04 13.61 -14.40
C LEU A 274 -5.41 12.99 -14.14
N VAL A 275 -5.99 13.24 -12.97
CA VAL A 275 -7.31 12.75 -12.59
C VAL A 275 -8.19 13.92 -12.18
N ASN A 276 -9.34 14.00 -12.84
CA ASN A 276 -10.38 14.95 -12.56
C ASN A 276 -11.55 14.23 -11.90
N VAL A 277 -12.01 14.73 -10.73
CA VAL A 277 -13.15 14.16 -9.98
C VAL A 277 -14.21 15.22 -9.80
N TRP A 278 -15.44 14.86 -10.17
CA TRP A 278 -16.63 15.70 -9.97
C TRP A 278 -17.33 15.29 -8.68
N THR A 279 -17.24 16.15 -7.68
CA THR A 279 -17.84 15.98 -6.36
C THR A 279 -19.04 16.93 -6.21
N ALA A 280 -19.86 16.72 -5.19
CA ALA A 280 -20.95 17.64 -4.85
C ALA A 280 -20.44 19.06 -4.48
N ALA A 281 -19.20 19.18 -4.00
CA ALA A 281 -18.56 20.44 -3.64
C ALA A 281 -17.88 21.15 -4.82
N GLY A 282 -17.82 20.52 -6.01
CA GLY A 282 -17.15 21.04 -7.20
C GLY A 282 -16.18 20.04 -7.83
N THR A 283 -15.29 20.54 -8.64
CA THR A 283 -14.32 19.75 -9.40
C THR A 283 -12.95 19.77 -8.71
N THR A 284 -12.35 18.60 -8.56
CA THR A 284 -11.02 18.44 -7.96
C THR A 284 -10.07 17.77 -8.96
N VAL A 285 -8.86 18.32 -9.10
CA VAL A 285 -7.84 17.81 -10.02
C VAL A 285 -6.60 17.39 -9.22
N SER A 286 -6.22 16.14 -9.37
CA SER A 286 -4.95 15.57 -8.88
C SER A 286 -4.08 15.16 -10.05
N GLY A 287 -2.75 15.29 -9.92
CA GLY A 287 -1.86 14.89 -11.00
C GLY A 287 -0.45 14.63 -10.52
N VAL A 288 0.26 13.81 -11.28
CA VAL A 288 1.67 13.48 -11.04
C VAL A 288 2.43 13.59 -12.37
N THR A 289 3.68 14.03 -12.30
CA THR A 289 4.63 13.90 -13.40
C THR A 289 5.98 13.46 -12.85
N SER A 290 6.63 12.55 -13.54
CA SER A 290 7.91 11.99 -13.12
C SER A 290 8.84 11.79 -14.31
N ILE A 291 10.12 11.81 -14.03
CA ILE A 291 11.19 11.41 -14.93
C ILE A 291 12.08 10.41 -14.19
N ASN A 292 12.44 9.34 -14.86
CA ASN A 292 13.46 8.43 -14.37
C ASN A 292 14.51 8.14 -15.44
N TYR A 293 15.74 7.92 -14.99
CA TYR A 293 16.88 7.63 -15.83
C TYR A 293 17.78 6.58 -15.16
N SER A 294 18.39 5.72 -15.96
CA SER A 294 19.36 4.72 -15.51
C SER A 294 20.70 4.93 -16.18
N TRP A 295 21.77 4.79 -15.40
CA TRP A 295 23.16 4.96 -15.88
C TRP A 295 24.11 4.01 -15.16
N VAL A 296 25.32 3.89 -15.65
CA VAL A 296 26.42 3.21 -14.97
C VAL A 296 27.42 4.25 -14.48
N TRP A 297 27.80 4.17 -13.21
CA TRP A 297 28.82 5.00 -12.60
C TRP A 297 29.75 4.16 -11.76
N ASP A 298 31.06 4.28 -12.02
CA ASP A 298 32.12 3.52 -11.33
C ASP A 298 31.85 2.00 -11.29
N GLY A 299 31.32 1.45 -12.41
CA GLY A 299 30.99 0.02 -12.54
C GLY A 299 29.68 -0.42 -11.85
N HIS A 300 28.95 0.49 -11.20
CA HIS A 300 27.67 0.21 -10.55
C HIS A 300 26.49 0.66 -11.41
N ASN A 301 25.46 -0.17 -11.50
CA ASN A 301 24.20 0.22 -12.09
C ASN A 301 23.47 1.16 -11.14
N MET A 302 23.04 2.29 -11.67
CA MET A 302 22.32 3.31 -10.92
C MET A 302 21.03 3.67 -11.64
N SER A 303 20.00 3.98 -10.90
CA SER A 303 18.78 4.59 -11.42
C SER A 303 18.33 5.71 -10.49
N GLY A 304 17.86 6.80 -11.06
CA GLY A 304 17.33 7.93 -10.31
C GLY A 304 16.00 8.37 -10.88
N TYR A 305 15.20 9.01 -10.05
CA TYR A 305 13.93 9.62 -10.45
C TYR A 305 13.69 10.94 -9.73
N GLY A 306 12.92 11.80 -10.40
CA GLY A 306 12.30 12.99 -9.82
C GLY A 306 10.81 12.98 -10.12
N GLU A 307 9.99 13.42 -9.17
CA GLU A 307 8.54 13.42 -9.29
C GLU A 307 7.93 14.66 -8.63
N TYR A 308 6.96 15.27 -9.29
CA TYR A 308 6.08 16.29 -8.72
C TYR A 308 4.66 15.72 -8.63
N PHE A 309 4.02 15.90 -7.50
CA PHE A 309 2.64 15.46 -7.24
C PHE A 309 1.80 16.60 -6.71
N ARG A 310 0.60 16.76 -7.28
CA ARG A 310 -0.46 17.62 -6.79
C ARG A 310 -1.64 16.78 -6.30
N ASN A 311 -1.89 16.87 -4.99
CA ASN A 311 -3.09 16.33 -4.35
C ASN A 311 -4.21 17.36 -4.43
N GLY A 312 -5.20 17.15 -5.27
CA GLY A 312 -6.32 18.10 -5.44
C GLY A 312 -7.14 18.33 -4.18
N TYR A 313 -7.14 17.39 -3.24
CA TYR A 313 -7.84 17.46 -1.95
C TYR A 313 -7.00 18.06 -0.82
N GLY A 314 -5.70 18.18 -1.04
CA GLY A 314 -4.75 18.61 -0.02
C GLY A 314 -4.92 20.06 0.44
N ILE A 315 -4.43 20.34 1.62
CA ILE A 315 -4.44 21.63 2.26
C ILE A 315 -3.25 22.45 1.74
N SER A 316 -3.49 23.68 1.28
CA SER A 316 -2.47 24.49 0.62
C SER A 316 -1.75 25.48 1.53
N ASP A 317 -2.30 25.80 2.68
CA ASP A 317 -1.73 26.78 3.64
C ASP A 317 -0.83 26.13 4.70
N GLY A 318 -0.65 24.80 4.64
CA GLY A 318 0.18 24.04 5.58
C GLY A 318 -0.41 23.93 6.99
N ASN A 319 -1.65 24.30 7.18
CA ASN A 319 -2.33 24.21 8.48
C ASN A 319 -3.04 22.86 8.64
N TYR A 320 -2.42 21.94 9.35
CA TYR A 320 -2.94 20.58 9.57
C TYR A 320 -3.47 20.35 10.98
N ASN A 321 -3.97 21.38 11.66
CA ASN A 321 -4.61 21.19 12.94
C ASN A 321 -5.93 20.40 12.81
N ALA A 322 -6.43 19.86 13.92
CA ALA A 322 -7.61 19.00 13.93
C ALA A 322 -8.85 19.66 13.33
N LEU A 323 -9.00 21.00 13.49
CA LEU A 323 -10.14 21.74 12.94
C LEU A 323 -10.05 21.84 11.41
N ALA A 324 -8.88 22.16 10.86
CA ALA A 324 -8.65 22.25 9.41
C ALA A 324 -8.84 20.88 8.74
N LEU A 325 -8.35 19.80 9.35
CA LEU A 325 -8.51 18.44 8.85
C LEU A 325 -9.97 18.01 8.88
N THR A 326 -10.70 18.20 9.98
CA THR A 326 -12.12 17.82 10.08
C THR A 326 -13.01 18.66 9.17
N ALA A 327 -12.65 19.90 8.88
CA ALA A 327 -13.35 20.75 7.92
C ALA A 327 -13.19 20.28 6.46
N ASN A 328 -12.11 19.54 6.15
CA ASN A 328 -11.87 18.98 4.81
C ASN A 328 -12.34 17.51 4.72
N ALA A 329 -13.65 17.31 4.74
CA ALA A 329 -14.26 15.99 4.68
C ALA A 329 -13.86 15.20 3.43
N ALA A 330 -13.63 15.86 2.29
CA ALA A 330 -13.21 15.20 1.05
C ALA A 330 -11.82 14.56 1.17
N LEU A 331 -10.86 15.22 1.81
CA LEU A 331 -9.52 14.68 2.11
C LEU A 331 -9.64 13.55 3.12
N MET A 332 -10.35 13.77 4.24
CA MET A 332 -10.45 12.80 5.33
C MET A 332 -11.13 11.50 4.90
N ASN A 333 -12.16 11.57 4.05
CA ASN A 333 -12.82 10.39 3.48
C ASN A 333 -11.83 9.56 2.63
N ARG A 334 -10.97 10.20 1.85
CA ARG A 334 -9.98 9.49 1.02
C ARG A 334 -8.85 8.89 1.85
N ILE A 335 -8.41 9.59 2.90
CA ILE A 335 -7.43 9.03 3.85
C ILE A 335 -8.03 7.81 4.56
N SER A 336 -9.30 7.87 5.00
CA SER A 336 -9.97 6.74 5.66
C SER A 336 -10.14 5.52 4.75
N ARG A 337 -10.36 5.74 3.46
CA ARG A 337 -10.43 4.71 2.42
C ARG A 337 -9.04 4.24 1.95
N ARG A 338 -7.96 4.86 2.44
CA ARG A 338 -6.57 4.59 2.02
C ARG A 338 -6.32 4.84 0.53
N GLU A 339 -7.01 5.82 -0.03
CA GLU A 339 -6.82 6.28 -1.40
C GLU A 339 -5.72 7.35 -1.48
N ILE A 340 -5.56 8.15 -0.41
CA ILE A 340 -4.56 9.21 -0.27
C ILE A 340 -3.86 9.07 1.08
N PHE A 341 -2.57 9.39 1.10
CA PHE A 341 -1.69 9.27 2.28
C PHE A 341 -0.96 10.58 2.61
N THR A 342 -1.36 11.68 2.00
CA THR A 342 -0.74 13.00 2.11
C THR A 342 -1.76 14.05 2.53
N LEU A 343 -1.33 15.02 3.35
CA LEU A 343 -2.18 16.09 3.87
C LEU A 343 -2.09 17.38 3.04
N GLY A 344 -0.88 17.68 2.56
CA GLY A 344 -0.61 18.85 1.75
C GLY A 344 -1.11 18.72 0.31
N LYS A 345 -1.01 19.82 -0.41
CA LYS A 345 -1.47 19.92 -1.80
C LYS A 345 -0.37 19.60 -2.80
N ASP A 346 0.85 20.08 -2.60
CA ASP A 346 1.94 20.01 -3.56
C ASP A 346 3.17 19.33 -2.94
N TYR A 347 3.73 18.34 -3.66
CA TYR A 347 4.89 17.55 -3.22
C TYR A 347 5.92 17.45 -4.33
N VAL A 348 7.18 17.41 -3.92
CA VAL A 348 8.30 16.99 -4.78
C VAL A 348 8.96 15.79 -4.13
N ALA A 349 9.22 14.76 -4.91
CA ALA A 349 9.94 13.58 -4.47
C ALA A 349 11.11 13.28 -5.41
N GLY A 350 12.15 12.66 -4.88
CA GLY A 350 13.25 12.17 -5.68
C GLY A 350 13.92 10.99 -4.98
N GLY A 351 14.55 10.15 -5.77
CA GLY A 351 15.24 9.00 -5.22
C GLY A 351 16.30 8.45 -6.16
N ILE A 352 17.16 7.63 -5.57
CA ILE A 352 18.24 6.94 -6.25
C ILE A 352 18.32 5.50 -5.76
N THR A 353 18.54 4.58 -6.69
CA THR A 353 18.86 3.18 -6.44
C THR A 353 20.25 2.90 -6.94
N ILE A 354 21.06 2.23 -6.13
CA ILE A 354 22.42 1.83 -6.44
C ILE A 354 22.52 0.32 -6.29
N GLU A 355 22.90 -0.39 -7.35
CA GLU A 355 23.29 -1.79 -7.31
C GLU A 355 24.78 -1.88 -6.91
N VAL A 356 25.05 -1.99 -5.61
CA VAL A 356 26.42 -2.12 -5.09
C VAL A 356 27.03 -3.44 -5.51
N THR A 357 26.25 -4.51 -5.49
CA THR A 357 26.53 -5.82 -6.06
C THR A 357 25.22 -6.42 -6.57
N PRO A 358 25.23 -7.49 -7.40
CA PRO A 358 24.00 -8.16 -7.83
C PRO A 358 23.08 -8.63 -6.69
N ARG A 359 23.62 -8.74 -5.47
CA ARG A 359 22.87 -9.13 -4.26
C ARG A 359 22.54 -7.97 -3.35
N TRP A 360 23.04 -6.76 -3.61
CA TRP A 360 22.91 -5.63 -2.69
C TRP A 360 22.43 -4.39 -3.40
N LEU A 361 21.18 -3.99 -3.10
CA LEU A 361 20.57 -2.76 -3.59
C LEU A 361 20.45 -1.76 -2.44
N LEU A 362 20.90 -0.53 -2.67
CA LEU A 362 20.69 0.60 -1.78
C LEU A 362 19.71 1.56 -2.43
N ASN A 363 18.69 1.96 -1.69
CA ASN A 363 17.68 2.92 -2.13
C ASN A 363 17.68 4.11 -1.17
N ALA A 364 17.69 5.32 -1.70
CA ALA A 364 17.46 6.54 -0.96
C ALA A 364 16.32 7.31 -1.62
N ALA A 365 15.38 7.80 -0.83
CA ALA A 365 14.27 8.62 -1.30
C ALA A 365 14.07 9.82 -0.38
N LEU A 366 13.65 10.93 -0.95
CA LEU A 366 13.33 12.15 -0.25
C LEU A 366 12.00 12.68 -0.77
N ILE A 367 11.07 13.00 0.15
CA ILE A 367 9.76 13.57 -0.14
C ILE A 367 9.64 14.89 0.60
N ASN A 368 9.29 15.95 -0.10
CA ASN A 368 9.03 17.27 0.46
C ASN A 368 7.55 17.62 0.30
N ASN A 369 6.92 18.04 1.39
CA ASN A 369 5.67 18.78 1.34
C ASN A 369 5.98 20.25 1.12
N MET A 370 5.66 20.78 -0.06
CA MET A 370 5.96 22.16 -0.44
C MET A 370 5.09 23.19 0.27
N ASN A 371 3.97 22.77 0.89
CA ASN A 371 3.02 23.67 1.55
C ASN A 371 3.47 24.05 2.96
N ASP A 372 4.24 23.18 3.64
CA ASP A 372 4.74 23.39 5.00
C ASP A 372 6.26 23.27 5.12
N ASN A 373 6.94 22.95 4.00
CA ASN A 373 8.39 22.74 3.91
C ASN A 373 8.93 21.65 4.82
N SER A 374 8.11 20.64 5.15
CA SER A 374 8.54 19.44 5.86
C SER A 374 9.03 18.36 4.89
N TRP A 375 9.85 17.42 5.39
CA TRP A 375 10.54 16.42 4.58
C TRP A 375 10.48 15.05 5.22
N LEU A 376 10.43 14.03 4.38
CA LEU A 376 10.66 12.63 4.78
C LEU A 376 11.84 12.08 3.97
N ALA A 377 12.91 11.68 4.65
CA ALA A 377 13.99 10.91 4.05
C ALA A 377 13.82 9.43 4.41
N GLN A 378 13.96 8.57 3.40
CA GLN A 378 13.91 7.12 3.55
C GLN A 378 15.19 6.50 2.97
N TRP A 379 15.81 5.59 3.72
CA TRP A 379 16.96 4.80 3.30
C TRP A 379 16.62 3.33 3.46
N VAL A 380 16.85 2.54 2.43
CA VAL A 380 16.56 1.11 2.43
C VAL A 380 17.71 0.35 1.78
N ALA A 381 18.24 -0.64 2.49
CA ALA A 381 19.16 -1.62 1.97
C ALA A 381 18.42 -2.95 1.80
N ASN A 382 18.49 -3.52 0.62
CA ASN A 382 17.97 -4.85 0.34
C ASN A 382 19.15 -5.77 0.00
N PHE A 383 19.23 -6.91 0.67
CA PHE A 383 20.31 -7.87 0.57
C PHE A 383 19.79 -9.30 0.37
N ASP A 384 20.11 -9.92 -0.75
CA ASP A 384 19.87 -11.33 -1.00
C ASP A 384 20.94 -12.17 -0.28
N TRP A 385 20.59 -12.58 0.95
CA TRP A 385 21.56 -13.26 1.85
C TRP A 385 21.92 -14.63 1.34
N GLN A 386 20.93 -15.44 1.00
CA GLN A 386 21.08 -16.78 0.44
C GLN A 386 19.97 -17.04 -0.56
N GLU A 387 20.01 -18.19 -1.23
CA GLU A 387 18.89 -18.66 -2.03
C GLU A 387 17.62 -18.66 -1.20
N ASN A 388 16.57 -18.00 -1.70
CA ASN A 388 15.27 -17.85 -1.04
C ASN A 388 15.26 -17.02 0.28
N TRP A 389 16.35 -16.36 0.65
CA TRP A 389 16.40 -15.49 1.83
C TRP A 389 16.76 -14.06 1.46
N THR A 390 15.92 -13.12 1.87
CA THR A 390 16.22 -11.70 1.73
C THR A 390 16.20 -11.00 3.08
N VAL A 391 17.09 -10.03 3.24
CA VAL A 391 17.16 -9.13 4.39
C VAL A 391 16.98 -7.71 3.89
N LEU A 392 16.02 -7.01 4.47
CA LEU A 392 15.75 -5.61 4.17
C LEU A 392 15.90 -4.82 5.47
N ALA A 393 16.68 -3.76 5.43
CA ALA A 393 16.87 -2.87 6.59
C ALA A 393 16.80 -1.41 6.13
N GLY A 394 16.32 -0.53 6.99
CA GLY A 394 16.25 0.88 6.62
C GLY A 394 15.79 1.80 7.74
N THR A 395 15.62 3.07 7.37
CA THR A 395 15.20 4.13 8.27
C THR A 395 14.21 5.06 7.57
N ASN A 396 13.25 5.59 8.34
CA ASN A 396 12.43 6.72 7.97
C ASN A 396 12.77 7.89 8.90
N LEU A 397 13.18 8.99 8.32
CA LEU A 397 13.64 10.18 9.02
C LEU A 397 12.78 11.37 8.60
N PRO A 398 11.69 11.66 9.32
CA PRO A 398 10.91 12.86 9.12
C PRO A 398 11.61 14.08 9.69
N PHE A 399 11.48 15.21 8.99
CA PHE A 399 12.02 16.52 9.35
C PHE A 399 10.97 17.60 9.11
N GLY A 400 10.80 18.49 10.04
CA GLY A 400 9.88 19.63 9.94
C GLY A 400 9.70 20.32 11.28
N ALA A 401 9.16 21.53 11.27
CA ALA A 401 8.71 22.20 12.46
C ALA A 401 7.47 21.47 13.04
N LYS A 402 7.18 21.67 14.33
CA LYS A 402 5.93 21.22 14.92
C LYS A 402 4.74 21.86 14.22
N GLY A 403 3.66 21.10 14.02
CA GLY A 403 2.49 21.50 13.25
C GLY A 403 2.57 21.15 11.77
N THR A 404 3.74 20.73 11.25
CA THR A 404 3.91 20.31 9.85
C THR A 404 3.64 18.80 9.69
N GLU A 405 3.37 18.35 8.44
CA GLU A 405 3.04 16.96 8.15
C GLU A 405 4.10 15.97 8.64
N TYR A 406 5.37 16.21 8.32
CA TYR A 406 6.46 15.32 8.74
C TYR A 406 7.10 15.71 10.08
N GLY A 407 6.90 16.93 10.57
CA GLY A 407 7.36 17.36 11.90
C GLY A 407 6.42 16.97 13.05
N GLY A 408 5.23 16.49 12.72
CA GLY A 408 4.15 16.15 13.63
C GLY A 408 3.05 17.19 13.60
N ILE A 409 1.84 16.76 13.17
CA ILE A 409 0.66 17.62 13.10
C ILE A 409 0.10 17.90 14.48
N GLU A 410 -0.50 19.06 14.70
CA GLU A 410 -1.09 19.42 15.99
C GLU A 410 -2.31 18.51 16.30
N GLY A 411 -2.31 17.91 17.49
CA GLY A 411 -3.38 17.08 17.99
C GLY A 411 -4.62 17.87 18.40
N ALA A 412 -5.58 17.19 19.04
CA ALA A 412 -6.78 17.85 19.58
C ALA A 412 -6.47 18.75 20.77
N THR A 413 -5.40 18.44 21.52
CA THR A 413 -4.91 19.23 22.66
C THR A 413 -3.72 20.08 22.19
N SER A 414 -3.76 21.37 22.49
CA SER A 414 -2.67 22.28 22.13
C SER A 414 -1.35 21.85 22.80
N GLY A 415 -0.27 21.80 22.01
CA GLY A 415 1.05 21.35 22.44
C GLY A 415 1.27 19.84 22.39
N GLU A 416 0.29 19.06 21.95
CA GLU A 416 0.41 17.64 21.63
C GLU A 416 0.47 17.44 20.10
N TYR A 417 1.34 16.51 19.64
CA TYR A 417 1.57 16.31 18.22
C TYR A 417 1.40 14.84 17.82
N ILE A 418 0.93 14.60 16.59
CA ILE A 418 0.71 13.28 15.99
C ILE A 418 1.71 13.10 14.85
N GLY A 419 2.42 11.98 14.79
CA GLY A 419 3.39 11.72 13.73
C GLY A 419 4.79 12.25 14.05
N GLY A 420 5.64 12.45 13.04
CA GLY A 420 7.00 12.99 13.20
C GLY A 420 8.01 12.04 13.88
N GLY A 421 7.64 10.77 14.11
CA GLY A 421 8.52 9.78 14.73
C GLY A 421 9.60 9.28 13.76
N LYS A 422 10.87 9.31 14.19
CA LYS A 422 11.98 8.68 13.45
C LYS A 422 11.92 7.18 13.68
N SER A 423 12.10 6.38 12.63
CA SER A 423 12.06 4.93 12.75
C SER A 423 13.20 4.24 12.02
N MET A 424 13.58 3.06 12.53
CA MET A 424 14.41 2.09 11.86
C MET A 424 13.69 0.75 11.82
N PHE A 425 13.98 -0.05 10.81
CA PHE A 425 13.33 -1.33 10.61
C PHE A 425 14.27 -2.37 10.01
N LEU A 426 13.94 -3.63 10.29
CA LEU A 426 14.59 -4.81 9.74
C LEU A 426 13.51 -5.83 9.34
N GLN A 427 13.58 -6.35 8.11
CA GLN A 427 12.77 -7.47 7.67
C GLN A 427 13.67 -8.62 7.24
N ILE A 428 13.31 -9.83 7.64
CA ILE A 428 13.90 -11.07 7.12
C ILE A 428 12.77 -11.83 6.46
N ALA A 429 12.98 -12.22 5.21
CA ALA A 429 12.00 -12.98 4.44
C ALA A 429 12.60 -14.28 3.94
N HIS A 430 11.82 -15.34 3.99
CA HIS A 430 12.11 -16.65 3.40
C HIS A 430 11.01 -17.04 2.44
N TYR A 431 11.40 -17.44 1.25
CA TYR A 431 10.51 -17.88 0.17
C TYR A 431 10.67 -19.40 -0.03
N PHE A 432 9.60 -20.11 -0.34
CA PHE A 432 9.61 -21.57 -0.50
C PHE A 432 8.53 -22.09 -1.46
#